data_6f26aed3adca5f0cc976352f356930e9
#
_entry.id   6f26aed3adca5f0cc976352f356930e9
#
_cell.length_a   1.000
_cell.length_b   1.000
_cell.length_c   1.000
_cell.angle_alpha   90.00
_cell.angle_beta   90.00
_cell.angle_gamma   90.00
#
_symmetry.space_group_name_H-M   'P 1'
#
loop_
_entity.id
_entity.type
_entity.pdbx_description
1 polymer ?
#
loop_
_entity_poly.entity_id
_entity_poly.type
_entity_poly.pdbx_seq_one_letter_code
_entity_poly.pdbx_strand_id
1 'polypeptide(L)'
;PDNHRVTIWEFRSPSIPLVAWENKRPDIEAALDINIAQMSYTRGKSRVLLHTVPAQTGLPALLEWKNEYLSQTDFELVMGESFLGPVTVNLANIPHILLGGSTGSGKSVLLKLLLMQAIQKGADVYIADFKGGVDFIAFQDKGCRICTKEQELLAVLTDLENELERRKELFLQEKCSSLSQYNKSREVKLKRCIFACDEVAEVTGRNRPTKELKELAIQIESKLETIARLGRAFG
;
A
#
# COMPACT_ATOMS: atom_id res chain seq x y z
N PRO A 1 20.02 7.77 -10.30
CA PRO A 1 19.78 8.33 -8.98
C PRO A 1 21.13 8.77 -8.44
N ASP A 2 21.23 10.08 -8.17
CA ASP A 2 22.43 10.61 -7.52
C ASP A 2 22.54 9.95 -6.17
N ASN A 3 23.63 9.24 -5.97
CA ASN A 3 23.91 8.47 -4.77
C ASN A 3 24.22 9.46 -3.63
N HIS A 4 23.17 10.06 -3.04
CA HIS A 4 23.32 11.01 -1.96
C HIS A 4 24.05 10.32 -0.82
N ARG A 5 25.25 10.83 -0.50
CA ARG A 5 26.07 10.25 0.54
C ARG A 5 25.42 10.46 1.90
N VAL A 6 24.76 9.44 2.40
CA VAL A 6 24.17 9.45 3.75
C VAL A 6 25.32 9.39 4.76
N THR A 7 25.35 10.35 5.67
CA THR A 7 26.27 10.36 6.82
C THR A 7 25.50 9.94 8.07
N ILE A 8 26.09 9.05 8.86
CA ILE A 8 25.48 8.60 10.11
C ILE A 8 26.25 9.22 11.27
N TRP A 9 25.56 10.03 12.07
CA TRP A 9 26.08 10.59 13.31
C TRP A 9 25.55 9.78 14.47
N GLU A 10 26.43 9.45 15.40
CA GLU A 10 26.09 8.75 16.64
C GLU A 10 26.32 9.65 17.84
N PHE A 11 25.27 9.92 18.57
CA PHE A 11 25.30 10.76 19.79
C PHE A 11 25.01 9.94 21.03
N ARG A 12 25.82 10.10 22.08
CA ARG A 12 25.49 9.56 23.39
C ARG A 12 24.36 10.38 24.00
N SER A 13 23.26 9.73 24.33
CA SER A 13 22.01 10.38 24.75
C SER A 13 21.36 9.62 25.93
N PRO A 14 22.04 9.52 27.07
CA PRO A 14 21.45 8.85 28.22
C PRO A 14 20.26 9.66 28.74
N SER A 15 19.14 8.99 29.00
CA SER A 15 17.94 9.57 29.60
C SER A 15 17.17 10.60 28.76
N ILE A 16 17.54 10.82 27.49
CA ILE A 16 16.79 11.69 26.59
C ILE A 16 16.00 10.81 25.62
N PRO A 17 14.66 10.87 25.63
CA PRO A 17 13.84 10.07 24.73
C PRO A 17 13.96 10.54 23.28
N LEU A 18 13.77 9.62 22.33
CA LEU A 18 13.87 9.92 20.88
C LEU A 18 12.92 11.05 20.45
N VAL A 19 11.72 11.10 21.03
CA VAL A 19 10.74 12.17 20.78
C VAL A 19 11.31 13.57 21.08
N ALA A 20 12.18 13.69 22.11
CA ALA A 20 12.82 14.98 22.40
C ALA A 20 13.82 15.38 21.31
N TRP A 21 14.49 14.42 20.68
CA TRP A 21 15.34 14.64 19.53
C TRP A 21 14.51 15.01 18.29
N GLU A 22 13.40 14.31 18.05
CA GLU A 22 12.49 14.59 16.95
C GLU A 22 11.89 16.00 17.04
N ASN A 23 11.51 16.43 18.25
CA ASN A 23 11.00 17.79 18.50
C ASN A 23 12.06 18.87 18.23
N LYS A 24 13.34 18.52 18.33
CA LYS A 24 14.47 19.42 18.08
C LYS A 24 15.06 19.27 16.67
N ARG A 25 14.45 18.46 15.83
CA ARG A 25 14.90 18.25 14.45
C ARG A 25 15.19 19.54 13.70
N PRO A 26 14.27 20.56 13.63
CA PRO A 26 14.53 21.78 12.88
C PRO A 26 15.74 22.55 13.40
N ASP A 27 15.93 22.59 14.73
CA ASP A 27 17.05 23.28 15.37
C ASP A 27 18.38 22.60 15.02
N ILE A 28 18.41 21.26 15.02
CA ILE A 28 19.59 20.45 14.70
C ILE A 28 19.94 20.61 13.21
N GLU A 29 18.94 20.52 12.33
CA GLU A 29 19.11 20.68 10.88
C GLU A 29 19.70 22.05 10.54
N ALA A 30 19.17 23.10 11.16
CA ALA A 30 19.66 24.48 10.96
C ALA A 30 21.09 24.67 11.52
N ALA A 31 21.41 24.10 12.70
CA ALA A 31 22.71 24.26 13.34
C ALA A 31 23.85 23.54 12.60
N LEU A 32 23.55 22.41 11.94
CA LEU A 32 24.55 21.55 11.29
C LEU A 32 24.54 21.66 9.76
N ASP A 33 23.65 22.46 9.18
CA ASP A 33 23.44 22.60 7.72
C ASP A 33 23.20 21.25 7.03
N ILE A 34 22.25 20.46 7.56
CA ILE A 34 21.93 19.12 7.10
C ILE A 34 20.41 18.93 7.02
N ASN A 35 19.99 17.92 6.25
CA ASN A 35 18.66 17.34 6.35
C ASN A 35 18.74 15.98 7.08
N ILE A 36 17.90 15.77 8.08
CA ILE A 36 17.84 14.49 8.81
C ILE A 36 16.83 13.58 8.12
N ALA A 37 17.32 12.51 7.51
CA ALA A 37 16.48 11.51 6.86
C ALA A 37 15.76 10.60 7.87
N GLN A 38 16.50 10.19 8.93
CA GLN A 38 15.96 9.30 9.96
C GLN A 38 16.67 9.53 11.29
N MET A 39 15.92 9.41 12.37
CA MET A 39 16.44 9.28 13.74
C MET A 39 16.09 7.92 14.31
N SER A 40 17.02 7.29 15.00
CA SER A 40 16.78 5.98 15.62
C SER A 40 17.67 5.78 16.86
N TYR A 41 17.31 4.83 17.70
CA TYR A 41 18.19 4.38 18.76
C TYR A 41 19.16 3.29 18.30
N THR A 42 20.33 3.23 18.90
CA THR A 42 21.14 1.99 18.93
C THR A 42 20.52 0.94 19.86
N ARG A 43 21.04 -0.29 19.78
CA ARG A 43 20.69 -1.31 20.80
C ARG A 43 21.01 -0.77 22.18
N GLY A 44 20.01 -0.75 23.09
CA GLY A 44 20.16 -0.28 24.48
C GLY A 44 19.75 1.16 24.72
N LYS A 45 19.23 1.90 23.74
CA LYS A 45 18.62 3.25 23.87
C LYS A 45 19.52 4.33 24.53
N SER A 46 20.82 4.09 24.69
CA SER A 46 21.77 5.06 25.26
C SER A 46 22.43 5.97 24.23
N ARG A 47 22.18 5.71 22.97
CA ARG A 47 22.72 6.47 21.84
C ARG A 47 21.66 6.65 20.78
N VAL A 48 21.69 7.82 20.13
CA VAL A 48 20.81 8.19 19.00
C VAL A 48 21.67 8.22 17.74
N LEU A 49 21.13 7.62 16.67
CA LEU A 49 21.69 7.70 15.33
C LEU A 49 20.89 8.70 14.51
N LEU A 50 21.58 9.65 13.89
CA LEU A 50 21.02 10.56 12.89
C LEU A 50 21.55 10.15 11.52
N HIS A 51 20.68 9.71 10.63
CA HIS A 51 20.98 9.51 9.22
C HIS A 51 20.74 10.83 8.51
N THR A 52 21.75 11.43 7.93
CA THR A 52 21.70 12.79 7.40
C THR A 52 22.23 12.88 5.98
N VAL A 53 21.77 13.89 5.26
CA VAL A 53 22.31 14.33 3.97
C VAL A 53 22.61 15.83 4.04
N PRO A 54 23.48 16.39 3.18
CA PRO A 54 23.71 17.84 3.11
C PRO A 54 22.41 18.62 2.93
N ALA A 55 22.30 19.83 3.52
CA ALA A 55 21.07 20.63 3.46
C ALA A 55 20.61 20.97 2.03
N GLN A 56 21.55 21.13 1.10
CA GLN A 56 21.23 21.40 -0.31
C GLN A 56 20.73 20.16 -1.07
N THR A 57 20.77 18.97 -0.45
CA THR A 57 20.22 17.77 -1.04
C THR A 57 18.68 17.82 -0.98
N GLY A 58 18.04 17.87 -2.14
CA GLY A 58 16.59 17.85 -2.28
C GLY A 58 16.12 16.56 -2.93
N LEU A 59 14.91 16.14 -2.58
CA LEU A 59 14.18 15.14 -3.38
C LEU A 59 13.57 15.85 -4.60
N PRO A 60 13.48 15.17 -5.76
CA PRO A 60 12.86 15.76 -6.94
C PRO A 60 11.38 16.07 -6.65
N ALA A 61 10.90 17.23 -7.13
CA ALA A 61 9.50 17.61 -6.98
C ALA A 61 8.55 16.63 -7.69
N LEU A 62 9.02 15.99 -8.75
CA LEU A 62 8.32 14.95 -9.50
C LEU A 62 9.32 13.82 -9.80
N LEU A 63 8.93 12.62 -9.44
CA LEU A 63 9.65 11.40 -9.81
C LEU A 63 8.79 10.64 -10.82
N GLU A 64 9.19 10.68 -12.09
CA GLU A 64 8.53 9.90 -13.13
C GLU A 64 8.79 8.41 -12.95
N TRP A 65 7.75 7.59 -13.14
CA TRP A 65 7.88 6.14 -13.05
C TRP A 65 8.78 5.59 -14.15
N LYS A 66 9.67 4.70 -13.77
CA LYS A 66 10.48 3.89 -14.69
C LYS A 66 10.36 2.42 -14.31
N ASN A 67 10.33 1.54 -15.32
CA ASN A 67 10.19 0.10 -15.08
C ASN A 67 11.33 -0.49 -14.24
N GLU A 68 12.52 0.14 -14.22
CA GLU A 68 13.65 -0.24 -13.37
C GLU A 68 13.36 -0.10 -11.86
N TYR A 69 12.35 0.71 -11.49
CA TYR A 69 11.92 0.86 -10.10
C TYR A 69 11.04 -0.29 -9.62
N LEU A 70 10.54 -1.14 -10.53
CA LEU A 70 9.71 -2.27 -10.14
C LEU A 70 10.54 -3.26 -9.31
N SER A 71 10.19 -3.41 -8.04
CA SER A 71 10.87 -4.35 -7.15
C SER A 71 10.79 -5.78 -7.68
N GLN A 72 11.89 -6.52 -7.59
CA GLN A 72 11.94 -7.94 -7.93
C GLN A 72 11.41 -8.83 -6.78
N THR A 73 11.23 -8.28 -5.59
CA THR A 73 10.68 -8.98 -4.43
C THR A 73 9.18 -9.27 -4.64
N ASP A 74 8.74 -10.47 -4.22
CA ASP A 74 7.34 -10.88 -4.34
C ASP A 74 6.41 -9.85 -3.70
N PHE A 75 5.57 -9.27 -4.53
CA PHE A 75 4.54 -8.29 -4.22
C PHE A 75 4.97 -7.09 -3.36
N GLU A 76 6.22 -6.70 -3.43
CA GLU A 76 6.72 -5.43 -2.92
C GLU A 76 6.49 -4.33 -3.96
N LEU A 77 5.81 -3.26 -3.56
CA LEU A 77 5.46 -2.12 -4.39
C LEU A 77 6.19 -0.88 -3.91
N VAL A 78 6.70 -0.09 -4.84
CA VAL A 78 7.38 1.17 -4.56
C VAL A 78 6.35 2.29 -4.45
N MET A 79 6.39 3.03 -3.34
CA MET A 79 5.50 4.16 -3.07
C MET A 79 6.13 5.52 -3.44
N GLY A 80 7.46 5.58 -3.45
CA GLY A 80 8.22 6.79 -3.72
C GLY A 80 9.69 6.66 -3.33
N GLU A 81 10.37 7.78 -3.24
CA GLU A 81 11.79 7.88 -2.89
C GLU A 81 11.95 8.68 -1.60
N SER A 82 12.96 8.31 -0.81
CA SER A 82 13.42 9.05 0.35
C SER A 82 14.93 9.28 0.26
N PHE A 83 15.51 10.08 1.15
CA PHE A 83 16.96 10.25 1.23
C PHE A 83 17.72 8.94 1.53
N LEU A 84 17.02 7.91 2.02
CA LEU A 84 17.59 6.59 2.32
C LEU A 84 17.33 5.56 1.22
N GLY A 85 16.71 5.97 0.12
CA GLY A 85 16.34 5.12 -1.00
C GLY A 85 14.82 4.90 -1.13
N PRO A 86 14.40 3.92 -1.93
CA PRO A 86 13.00 3.68 -2.23
C PRO A 86 12.17 3.38 -0.97
N VAL A 87 10.99 3.99 -0.88
CA VAL A 87 9.98 3.64 0.13
C VAL A 87 9.07 2.59 -0.47
N THR A 88 9.03 1.41 0.16
CA THR A 88 8.28 0.27 -0.35
C THR A 88 7.25 -0.25 0.64
N VAL A 89 6.24 -0.94 0.12
CA VAL A 89 5.28 -1.73 0.88
C VAL A 89 5.17 -3.11 0.28
N ASN A 90 5.20 -4.15 1.12
CA ASN A 90 5.03 -5.52 0.66
C ASN A 90 3.63 -6.03 1.00
N LEU A 91 2.77 -6.16 -0.03
CA LEU A 91 1.39 -6.60 0.13
C LEU A 91 1.25 -8.08 0.48
N ALA A 92 2.29 -8.88 0.31
CA ALA A 92 2.28 -10.25 0.82
C ALA A 92 2.32 -10.30 2.36
N ASN A 93 2.93 -9.28 2.99
CA ASN A 93 3.08 -9.16 4.44
C ASN A 93 2.04 -8.23 5.06
N ILE A 94 1.73 -7.13 4.37
CA ILE A 94 0.74 -6.11 4.80
C ILE A 94 -0.35 -6.06 3.73
N PRO A 95 -1.41 -6.90 3.84
CA PRO A 95 -2.37 -7.10 2.76
C PRO A 95 -3.33 -5.92 2.56
N HIS A 96 -3.41 -5.00 3.50
CA HIS A 96 -4.34 -3.88 3.45
C HIS A 96 -3.62 -2.55 3.62
N ILE A 97 -3.98 -1.58 2.78
CA ILE A 97 -3.48 -0.22 2.83
C ILE A 97 -4.67 0.74 2.89
N LEU A 98 -4.63 1.68 3.82
CA LEU A 98 -5.53 2.82 3.85
C LEU A 98 -4.77 4.06 3.40
N LEU A 99 -5.25 4.70 2.33
CA LEU A 99 -4.72 5.95 1.82
C LEU A 99 -5.61 7.10 2.29
N GLY A 100 -5.07 7.98 3.13
CA GLY A 100 -5.74 9.18 3.61
C GLY A 100 -5.05 10.44 3.09
N GLY A 101 -5.84 11.48 2.82
CA GLY A 101 -5.32 12.79 2.40
C GLY A 101 -6.42 13.73 1.92
N SER A 102 -6.14 15.04 1.97
CA SER A 102 -7.02 16.07 1.42
C SER A 102 -7.08 16.00 -0.12
N THR A 103 -8.07 16.66 -0.69
CA THR A 103 -8.16 16.84 -2.15
C THR A 103 -6.87 17.46 -2.69
N GLY A 104 -6.33 16.90 -3.76
CA GLY A 104 -5.07 17.38 -4.37
C GLY A 104 -3.79 16.88 -3.68
N SER A 105 -3.87 16.07 -2.62
CA SER A 105 -2.68 15.54 -1.92
C SER A 105 -1.92 14.44 -2.68
N GLY A 106 -2.42 14.01 -3.84
CA GLY A 106 -1.82 12.93 -4.62
C GLY A 106 -2.32 11.52 -4.29
N LYS A 107 -3.35 11.37 -3.46
CA LYS A 107 -3.93 10.06 -3.07
C LYS A 107 -4.23 9.16 -4.29
N SER A 108 -5.00 9.66 -5.26
CA SER A 108 -5.36 8.88 -6.46
C SER A 108 -4.15 8.61 -7.36
N VAL A 109 -3.15 9.50 -7.39
CA VAL A 109 -1.90 9.28 -8.11
C VAL A 109 -1.12 8.12 -7.49
N LEU A 110 -0.97 8.11 -6.17
CA LEU A 110 -0.33 7.00 -5.45
C LEU A 110 -1.10 5.70 -5.63
N LEU A 111 -2.43 5.72 -5.53
CA LEU A 111 -3.26 4.54 -5.76
C LEU A 111 -3.05 3.98 -7.18
N LYS A 112 -3.08 4.82 -8.22
CA LYS A 112 -2.80 4.44 -9.61
C LYS A 112 -1.40 3.84 -9.77
N LEU A 113 -0.38 4.43 -9.13
CA LEU A 113 0.98 3.92 -9.12
C LEU A 113 1.07 2.50 -8.53
N LEU A 114 0.41 2.25 -7.41
CA LEU A 114 0.40 0.93 -6.77
C LEU A 114 -0.34 -0.10 -7.61
N LEU A 115 -1.50 0.26 -8.17
CA LEU A 115 -2.28 -0.63 -9.04
C LEU A 115 -1.55 -0.98 -10.34
N MET A 116 -0.87 0.00 -10.96
CA MET A 116 -0.04 -0.25 -12.14
C MET A 116 1.05 -1.29 -11.84
N GLN A 117 1.75 -1.16 -10.72
CA GLN A 117 2.77 -2.12 -10.32
C GLN A 117 2.17 -3.51 -10.02
N ALA A 118 1.00 -3.56 -9.37
CA ALA A 118 0.30 -4.81 -9.11
C ALA A 118 -0.06 -5.55 -10.40
N ILE A 119 -0.53 -4.83 -11.43
CA ILE A 119 -0.80 -5.37 -12.76
C ILE A 119 0.50 -5.89 -13.41
N GLN A 120 1.59 -5.12 -13.37
CA GLN A 120 2.89 -5.54 -13.91
C GLN A 120 3.43 -6.79 -13.20
N LYS A 121 3.07 -6.99 -11.94
CA LYS A 121 3.38 -8.21 -11.17
C LYS A 121 2.37 -9.36 -11.40
N GLY A 122 1.42 -9.18 -12.32
CA GLY A 122 0.47 -10.20 -12.74
C GLY A 122 -0.73 -10.40 -11.81
N ALA A 123 -1.08 -9.42 -10.98
CA ALA A 123 -2.29 -9.47 -10.17
C ALA A 123 -3.55 -9.29 -11.01
N ASP A 124 -4.65 -9.91 -10.59
CA ASP A 124 -5.99 -9.58 -11.03
C ASP A 124 -6.50 -8.40 -10.19
N VAL A 125 -6.90 -7.29 -10.86
CA VAL A 125 -7.21 -6.03 -10.19
C VAL A 125 -8.69 -5.67 -10.39
N TYR A 126 -9.32 -5.32 -9.27
CA TYR A 126 -10.71 -4.91 -9.17
C TYR A 126 -10.76 -3.52 -8.53
N ILE A 127 -11.48 -2.59 -9.16
CA ILE A 127 -11.50 -1.18 -8.75
C ILE A 127 -12.96 -0.74 -8.57
N ALA A 128 -13.29 -0.18 -7.40
CA ALA A 128 -14.55 0.52 -7.16
C ALA A 128 -14.32 2.02 -7.27
N ASP A 129 -14.93 2.66 -8.27
CA ASP A 129 -14.87 4.10 -8.52
C ASP A 129 -16.28 4.64 -8.78
N PHE A 130 -16.90 5.18 -7.73
CA PHE A 130 -18.26 5.74 -7.77
C PHE A 130 -18.31 7.18 -8.33
N LYS A 131 -17.17 7.75 -8.68
CA LYS A 131 -17.09 9.03 -9.42
C LYS A 131 -17.23 8.86 -10.93
N GLY A 132 -17.77 7.72 -11.37
CA GLY A 132 -18.06 7.43 -12.78
C GLY A 132 -16.95 6.69 -13.53
N GLY A 133 -15.95 6.17 -12.85
CA GLY A 133 -14.89 5.36 -13.45
C GLY A 133 -13.87 6.15 -14.28
N VAL A 134 -14.00 7.48 -14.37
CA VAL A 134 -13.17 8.33 -15.23
C VAL A 134 -11.71 8.31 -14.82
N ASP A 135 -11.48 8.30 -13.53
CA ASP A 135 -10.12 8.31 -12.97
C ASP A 135 -9.33 7.05 -13.29
N PHE A 136 -10.01 5.92 -13.51
CA PHE A 136 -9.39 4.61 -13.72
C PHE A 136 -9.69 4.00 -15.11
N ILE A 137 -10.25 4.76 -16.06
CA ILE A 137 -10.65 4.26 -17.38
C ILE A 137 -9.51 3.55 -18.13
N ALA A 138 -8.28 4.06 -18.02
CA ALA A 138 -7.10 3.48 -18.65
C ALA A 138 -6.73 2.08 -18.09
N PHE A 139 -7.29 1.69 -16.94
CA PHE A 139 -7.08 0.37 -16.35
C PHE A 139 -7.98 -0.71 -16.97
N GLN A 140 -9.08 -0.33 -17.63
CA GLN A 140 -9.93 -1.29 -18.37
C GLN A 140 -9.15 -1.99 -19.47
N ASP A 141 -8.34 -1.25 -20.22
CA ASP A 141 -7.48 -1.80 -21.29
C ASP A 141 -6.39 -2.75 -20.76
N LYS A 142 -6.16 -2.74 -19.45
CA LYS A 142 -5.22 -3.64 -18.76
C LYS A 142 -5.89 -4.88 -18.14
N GLY A 143 -7.18 -5.10 -18.45
CA GLY A 143 -7.95 -6.23 -17.95
C GLY A 143 -8.46 -6.06 -16.51
N CYS A 144 -8.44 -4.85 -15.97
CA CYS A 144 -9.03 -4.57 -14.66
C CYS A 144 -10.56 -4.51 -14.74
N ARG A 145 -11.23 -5.01 -13.70
CA ARG A 145 -12.69 -4.89 -13.55
C ARG A 145 -13.01 -3.65 -12.74
N ILE A 146 -13.67 -2.66 -13.37
CA ILE A 146 -14.08 -1.40 -12.73
C ILE A 146 -15.56 -1.45 -12.42
N CYS A 147 -15.93 -1.19 -11.16
CA CYS A 147 -17.29 -1.09 -10.66
C CYS A 147 -17.63 0.38 -10.43
N THR A 148 -18.70 0.86 -11.03
CA THR A 148 -19.20 2.23 -10.88
C THR A 148 -20.54 2.32 -10.13
N LYS A 149 -21.14 1.16 -9.81
CA LYS A 149 -22.39 1.02 -9.08
C LYS A 149 -22.27 -0.01 -7.96
N GLU A 150 -23.06 0.16 -6.90
CA GLU A 150 -23.02 -0.71 -5.73
C GLU A 150 -23.39 -2.17 -6.06
N GLN A 151 -24.33 -2.40 -7.00
CA GLN A 151 -24.69 -3.75 -7.43
C GLN A 151 -23.53 -4.47 -8.14
N GLU A 152 -22.78 -3.74 -8.97
CA GLU A 152 -21.56 -4.26 -9.62
C GLU A 152 -20.50 -4.61 -8.58
N LEU A 153 -20.33 -3.73 -7.58
CA LEU A 153 -19.40 -3.97 -6.49
C LEU A 153 -19.82 -5.20 -5.68
N LEU A 154 -21.10 -5.34 -5.32
CA LEU A 154 -21.58 -6.52 -4.59
C LEU A 154 -21.30 -7.81 -5.35
N ALA A 155 -21.51 -7.81 -6.68
CA ALA A 155 -21.19 -8.96 -7.52
C ALA A 155 -19.70 -9.30 -7.50
N VAL A 156 -18.81 -8.30 -7.66
CA VAL A 156 -17.34 -8.48 -7.58
C VAL A 156 -16.91 -9.01 -6.21
N LEU A 157 -17.41 -8.44 -5.12
CA LEU A 157 -17.07 -8.91 -3.78
C LEU A 157 -17.58 -10.35 -3.51
N THR A 158 -18.70 -10.73 -4.12
CA THR A 158 -19.19 -12.11 -4.07
C THR A 158 -18.27 -13.06 -4.82
N ASP A 159 -17.82 -12.67 -6.02
CA ASP A 159 -16.86 -13.46 -6.79
C ASP A 159 -15.53 -13.62 -6.04
N LEU A 160 -15.03 -12.56 -5.39
CA LEU A 160 -13.81 -12.60 -4.59
C LEU A 160 -13.96 -13.49 -3.33
N GLU A 161 -15.10 -13.45 -2.67
CA GLU A 161 -15.39 -14.32 -1.53
C GLU A 161 -15.45 -15.80 -1.95
N ASN A 162 -16.08 -16.11 -3.08
CA ASN A 162 -16.12 -17.45 -3.65
C ASN A 162 -14.71 -17.95 -4.03
N GLU A 163 -13.89 -17.08 -4.63
CA GLU A 163 -12.50 -17.42 -4.94
C GLU A 163 -11.68 -17.65 -3.68
N LEU A 164 -11.93 -16.88 -2.62
CA LEU A 164 -11.28 -17.06 -1.32
C LEU A 164 -11.61 -18.44 -0.71
N GLU A 165 -12.89 -18.85 -0.71
CA GLU A 165 -13.30 -20.17 -0.22
C GLU A 165 -12.72 -21.30 -1.11
N ARG A 166 -12.73 -21.14 -2.43
CA ARG A 166 -12.09 -22.08 -3.36
C ARG A 166 -10.60 -22.26 -3.05
N ARG A 167 -9.87 -21.15 -2.80
CA ARG A 167 -8.44 -21.20 -2.43
C ARG A 167 -8.22 -21.86 -1.09
N LYS A 168 -9.09 -21.60 -0.14
CA LYS A 168 -9.03 -22.21 1.19
C LYS A 168 -9.14 -23.74 1.11
N GLU A 169 -10.11 -24.26 0.35
CA GLU A 169 -10.25 -25.70 0.12
C GLU A 169 -9.02 -26.29 -0.58
N LEU A 170 -8.54 -25.60 -1.62
CA LEU A 170 -7.35 -26.01 -2.36
C LEU A 170 -6.11 -26.05 -1.45
N PHE A 171 -5.90 -25.06 -0.60
CA PHE A 171 -4.74 -25.02 0.29
C PHE A 171 -4.81 -26.08 1.39
N LEU A 172 -6.01 -26.43 1.85
CA LEU A 172 -6.21 -27.55 2.77
C LEU A 172 -5.83 -28.88 2.10
N GLN A 173 -6.28 -29.13 0.87
CA GLN A 173 -5.94 -30.34 0.11
C GLN A 173 -4.43 -30.45 -0.15
N GLU A 174 -3.80 -29.35 -0.51
CA GLU A 174 -2.38 -29.26 -0.85
C GLU A 174 -1.46 -29.06 0.37
N LYS A 175 -2.03 -29.01 1.59
CA LYS A 175 -1.32 -28.77 2.86
C LYS A 175 -0.44 -27.52 2.84
N CYS A 176 -0.93 -26.44 2.19
CA CYS A 176 -0.29 -25.14 2.12
C CYS A 176 -0.95 -24.16 3.08
N SER A 177 -0.18 -23.27 3.68
CA SER A 177 -0.68 -22.24 4.60
C SER A 177 -0.83 -20.85 3.96
N SER A 178 -0.35 -20.66 2.73
CA SER A 178 -0.38 -19.38 2.06
C SER A 178 -0.23 -19.50 0.54
N LEU A 179 -0.68 -18.46 -0.19
CA LEU A 179 -0.49 -18.34 -1.64
C LEU A 179 0.99 -18.45 -2.04
N SER A 180 1.88 -17.80 -1.32
CA SER A 180 3.32 -17.85 -1.61
C SER A 180 3.87 -19.26 -1.45
N GLN A 181 3.42 -20.02 -0.45
CA GLN A 181 3.80 -21.41 -0.28
C GLN A 181 3.23 -22.29 -1.40
N TYR A 182 1.96 -22.13 -1.75
CA TYR A 182 1.32 -22.84 -2.85
C TYR A 182 2.06 -22.62 -4.18
N ASN A 183 2.36 -21.35 -4.50
CA ASN A 183 3.01 -20.98 -5.76
C ASN A 183 4.48 -21.39 -5.87
N LYS A 184 5.14 -21.69 -4.74
CA LYS A 184 6.59 -22.00 -4.72
C LYS A 184 6.94 -23.27 -5.49
N SER A 185 6.05 -24.26 -5.52
CA SER A 185 6.27 -25.58 -6.13
C SER A 185 5.43 -25.81 -7.39
N ARG A 186 4.82 -24.77 -7.97
CA ARG A 186 3.91 -24.90 -9.11
C ARG A 186 4.44 -24.17 -10.34
N GLU A 187 4.28 -24.82 -11.51
CA GLU A 187 4.54 -24.17 -12.81
C GLU A 187 3.49 -23.13 -13.11
N VAL A 188 2.21 -23.45 -12.92
CA VAL A 188 1.10 -22.51 -13.07
C VAL A 188 0.77 -21.92 -11.70
N LYS A 189 1.05 -20.63 -11.55
CA LYS A 189 0.86 -19.91 -10.29
C LYS A 189 -0.52 -19.30 -10.22
N LEU A 190 -1.13 -19.34 -9.04
CA LEU A 190 -2.31 -18.54 -8.74
C LEU A 190 -1.91 -17.07 -8.63
N LYS A 191 -2.68 -16.20 -9.28
CA LYS A 191 -2.47 -14.76 -9.21
C LYS A 191 -2.97 -14.20 -7.88
N ARG A 192 -2.40 -13.07 -7.47
CA ARG A 192 -2.98 -12.28 -6.38
C ARG A 192 -4.20 -11.51 -6.88
N CYS A 193 -5.21 -11.35 -6.02
CA CYS A 193 -6.36 -10.51 -6.28
C CYS A 193 -6.18 -9.20 -5.49
N ILE A 194 -6.24 -8.07 -6.17
CA ILE A 194 -6.18 -6.74 -5.56
C ILE A 194 -7.52 -6.05 -5.73
N PHE A 195 -8.16 -5.73 -4.63
CA PHE A 195 -9.34 -4.88 -4.62
C PHE A 195 -8.98 -3.49 -4.12
N ALA A 196 -9.35 -2.46 -4.88
CA ALA A 196 -9.17 -1.06 -4.53
C ALA A 196 -10.50 -0.32 -4.54
N CYS A 197 -10.70 0.57 -3.56
CA CYS A 197 -11.84 1.46 -3.51
C CYS A 197 -11.33 2.89 -3.34
N ASP A 198 -11.61 3.79 -4.30
CA ASP A 198 -11.12 5.18 -4.26
C ASP A 198 -11.79 5.98 -3.15
N GLU A 199 -13.08 5.79 -2.91
CA GLU A 199 -13.83 6.50 -1.87
C GLU A 199 -14.67 5.51 -1.03
N VAL A 200 -14.08 5.01 0.05
CA VAL A 200 -14.73 4.02 0.93
C VAL A 200 -16.01 4.57 1.55
N ALA A 201 -16.07 5.87 1.84
CA ALA A 201 -17.24 6.51 2.41
C ALA A 201 -18.49 6.41 1.50
N GLU A 202 -18.31 6.33 0.18
CA GLU A 202 -19.40 6.16 -0.78
C GLU A 202 -20.08 4.80 -0.66
N VAL A 203 -19.41 3.77 -0.17
CA VAL A 203 -19.93 2.40 -0.09
C VAL A 203 -20.33 1.96 1.32
N THR A 204 -19.71 2.54 2.37
CA THR A 204 -19.93 2.16 3.77
C THR A 204 -20.84 3.13 4.54
N GLY A 205 -21.33 4.18 3.92
CA GLY A 205 -22.15 5.20 4.58
C GLY A 205 -23.54 4.69 5.00
N ARG A 206 -23.85 4.81 6.29
CA ARG A 206 -25.18 4.43 6.86
C ARG A 206 -26.31 5.37 6.46
N ASN A 207 -26.02 6.60 6.03
CA ASN A 207 -27.01 7.59 5.58
C ASN A 207 -27.38 7.38 4.12
N ARG A 208 -28.08 6.31 3.81
CA ARG A 208 -28.60 6.02 2.46
C ARG A 208 -30.06 6.44 2.35
N PRO A 209 -30.51 7.00 1.20
CA PRO A 209 -31.85 7.54 1.05
C PRO A 209 -32.95 6.47 1.05
N THR A 210 -32.69 5.25 0.61
CA THR A 210 -33.67 4.18 0.52
C THR A 210 -33.28 2.97 1.38
N LYS A 211 -34.29 2.12 1.67
CA LYS A 211 -34.09 0.89 2.44
C LYS A 211 -33.22 -0.10 1.66
N GLU A 212 -33.42 -0.23 0.36
CA GLU A 212 -32.66 -1.12 -0.53
C GLU A 212 -31.19 -0.75 -0.55
N LEU A 213 -30.86 0.54 -0.62
CA LEU A 213 -29.46 1.01 -0.60
C LEU A 213 -28.80 0.80 0.77
N LYS A 214 -29.57 0.83 1.87
CA LYS A 214 -29.04 0.49 3.20
C LYS A 214 -28.72 -1.00 3.31
N GLU A 215 -29.62 -1.86 2.84
CA GLU A 215 -29.42 -3.31 2.83
C GLU A 215 -28.21 -3.69 1.94
N LEU A 216 -28.07 -3.04 0.79
CA LEU A 216 -26.93 -3.24 -0.11
C LEU A 216 -25.61 -2.83 0.52
N ALA A 217 -25.56 -1.66 1.19
CA ALA A 217 -24.37 -1.21 1.90
C ALA A 217 -23.95 -2.19 3.03
N ILE A 218 -24.92 -2.72 3.79
CA ILE A 218 -24.65 -3.73 4.82
C ILE A 218 -24.03 -5.00 4.22
N GLN A 219 -24.55 -5.47 3.09
CA GLN A 219 -24.01 -6.64 2.41
C GLN A 219 -22.57 -6.38 1.90
N ILE A 220 -22.31 -5.21 1.32
CA ILE A 220 -20.99 -4.79 0.86
C ILE A 220 -20.02 -4.75 2.05
N GLU A 221 -20.38 -4.09 3.16
CA GLU A 221 -19.58 -4.02 4.38
C GLU A 221 -19.22 -5.42 4.91
N SER A 222 -20.20 -6.31 5.01
CA SER A 222 -19.99 -7.68 5.49
C SER A 222 -18.99 -8.47 4.63
N LYS A 223 -19.08 -8.33 3.30
CA LYS A 223 -18.16 -8.98 2.37
C LYS A 223 -16.75 -8.39 2.45
N LEU A 224 -16.64 -7.07 2.55
CA LEU A 224 -15.36 -6.39 2.75
C LEU A 224 -14.69 -6.84 4.05
N GLU A 225 -15.42 -6.97 5.15
CA GLU A 225 -14.91 -7.49 6.42
C GLU A 225 -14.40 -8.94 6.28
N THR A 226 -15.14 -9.79 5.57
CA THR A 226 -14.74 -11.19 5.33
C THR A 226 -13.45 -11.25 4.52
N ILE A 227 -13.36 -10.50 3.41
CA ILE A 227 -12.18 -10.44 2.55
C ILE A 227 -10.99 -9.85 3.33
N ALA A 228 -11.19 -8.77 4.09
CA ALA A 228 -10.14 -8.15 4.89
C ALA A 228 -9.58 -9.10 5.95
N ARG A 229 -10.43 -9.87 6.60
CA ARG A 229 -10.03 -10.81 7.65
C ARG A 229 -9.29 -12.04 7.09
N LEU A 230 -9.73 -12.58 5.96
CA LEU A 230 -9.26 -13.87 5.44
C LEU A 230 -8.27 -13.73 4.28
N GLY A 231 -8.31 -12.65 3.51
CA GLY A 231 -7.56 -12.49 2.26
C GLY A 231 -6.04 -12.60 2.40
N ARG A 232 -5.47 -12.27 3.57
CA ARG A 232 -4.02 -12.29 3.79
C ARG A 232 -3.35 -13.62 3.41
N ALA A 233 -3.93 -14.74 3.79
CA ALA A 233 -3.34 -16.06 3.54
C ALA A 233 -3.53 -16.50 2.09
N PHE A 234 -4.66 -16.12 1.50
CA PHE A 234 -5.11 -16.66 0.21
C PHE A 234 -4.73 -15.77 -0.99
N GLY A 235 -4.26 -14.54 -0.74
CA GLY A 235 -3.70 -13.63 -1.75
C GLY A 235 -4.72 -12.80 -2.47
#